data_84480252644baf71325c5ace5f21f26c
#
_entry.id   84480252644baf71325c5ace5f21f26c
#
_cell.length_a   1.000
_cell.length_b   1.000
_cell.length_c   1.000
_cell.angle_alpha   90.00
_cell.angle_beta   90.00
_cell.angle_gamma   90.00
#
_symmetry.space_group_name_H-M   'P 1'
#
loop_
_entity.id
_entity.type
_entity.pdbx_description
1 polymer ?
#
loop_
_entity_poly.entity_id
_entity_poly.type
_entity_poly.pdbx_seq_one_letter_code
_entity_poly.pdbx_strand_id
1 'polypeptide(L)'
;MGREEIYQSFLKAFSDYQVPMNMTFSQFEKMLKRRGFDPNVSVGAFEEDSLVGFILNGCRTWNGKATAYDVGTGVIPQFRKQGITNHMLQTARQNFGKSGVEQYVLEVLTANTSAANIYIKNGFTVEREFLCCQMDWGKNRTDLLQQAEQVMDPDWELFVKFWDYQPSWQNSIQSIEAARENFDISAVRINNCIVGYGIIDKSTGEIPQIAVDKNWRNKGIGSIILTDLINQTSSNQIKILNIDTRGDAMLQFITATGFYNTVNQYEMKLELR
;
A
#
# COMPACT_ATOMS: atom_id res chain seq x y z
N MET A 1 -5.52 18.80 -14.84
CA MET A 1 -4.23 18.06 -14.94
C MET A 1 -4.44 16.79 -15.76
N GLY A 2 -3.68 16.63 -16.84
CA GLY A 2 -3.65 15.40 -17.63
C GLY A 2 -2.92 14.27 -16.88
N ARG A 3 -3.31 13.01 -17.11
CA ARG A 3 -2.66 11.85 -16.47
C ARG A 3 -1.15 11.77 -16.78
N GLU A 4 -0.80 12.02 -18.04
CA GLU A 4 0.59 12.02 -18.50
C GLU A 4 1.41 13.14 -17.84
N GLU A 5 0.84 14.33 -17.71
CA GLU A 5 1.47 15.46 -17.01
C GLU A 5 1.77 15.14 -15.53
N ILE A 6 0.80 14.53 -14.84
CA ILE A 6 0.98 14.09 -13.45
C ILE A 6 2.11 13.05 -13.37
N TYR A 7 2.12 12.09 -14.29
CA TYR A 7 3.15 11.05 -14.32
C TYR A 7 4.56 11.62 -14.53
N GLN A 8 4.73 12.55 -15.49
CA GLN A 8 6.02 13.18 -15.73
C GLN A 8 6.50 14.01 -14.53
N SER A 9 5.58 14.72 -13.86
CA SER A 9 5.89 15.46 -12.64
C SER A 9 6.19 14.52 -11.49
N PHE A 10 5.50 13.39 -11.39
CA PHE A 10 5.76 12.35 -10.39
C PHE A 10 7.19 11.81 -10.53
N LEU A 11 7.61 11.41 -11.73
CA LEU A 11 8.98 10.92 -11.94
C LEU A 11 10.04 11.96 -11.56
N LYS A 12 9.82 13.24 -11.92
CA LYS A 12 10.73 14.34 -11.57
C LYS A 12 10.77 14.57 -10.05
N ALA A 13 9.60 14.58 -9.40
CA ALA A 13 9.51 14.83 -7.96
C ALA A 13 10.16 13.72 -7.11
N PHE A 14 10.17 12.49 -7.60
CA PHE A 14 10.74 11.33 -6.90
C PHE A 14 12.10 10.88 -7.46
N SER A 15 12.73 11.69 -8.33
CA SER A 15 14.02 11.34 -8.97
C SER A 15 15.19 11.14 -7.99
N ASP A 16 15.11 11.77 -6.82
CA ASP A 16 16.10 11.69 -5.74
C ASP A 16 15.56 11.02 -4.46
N TYR A 17 14.44 10.26 -4.61
CA TYR A 17 13.81 9.61 -3.46
C TYR A 17 14.58 8.37 -3.01
N GLN A 18 14.59 8.11 -1.69
CA GLN A 18 15.35 7.01 -1.07
C GLN A 18 14.97 5.62 -1.61
N VAL A 19 13.70 5.45 -1.96
CA VAL A 19 13.19 4.24 -2.62
C VAL A 19 13.01 4.57 -4.10
N PRO A 20 13.70 3.88 -5.01
CA PRO A 20 13.55 4.14 -6.45
C PRO A 20 12.09 4.02 -6.91
N MET A 21 11.56 5.10 -7.48
CA MET A 21 10.19 5.18 -8.01
C MET A 21 10.18 5.03 -9.54
N ASN A 22 10.97 4.06 -10.03
CA ASN A 22 11.07 3.76 -11.46
C ASN A 22 9.87 2.91 -11.89
N MET A 23 8.79 3.56 -12.28
CA MET A 23 7.59 2.88 -12.78
C MET A 23 7.23 3.36 -14.17
N THR A 24 6.67 2.47 -14.99
CA THR A 24 6.09 2.82 -16.28
C THR A 24 4.78 3.57 -16.08
N PHE A 25 4.31 4.28 -17.12
CA PHE A 25 3.00 4.95 -17.07
C PHE A 25 1.86 3.97 -16.72
N SER A 26 1.87 2.77 -17.28
CA SER A 26 0.88 1.74 -16.97
C SER A 26 0.92 1.31 -15.49
N GLN A 27 2.11 1.18 -14.89
CA GLN A 27 2.24 0.87 -13.46
C GLN A 27 1.76 2.03 -12.58
N PHE A 28 2.02 3.26 -13.00
CA PHE A 28 1.51 4.45 -12.34
C PHE A 28 -0.02 4.50 -12.36
N GLU A 29 -0.65 4.23 -13.49
CA GLU A 29 -2.11 4.18 -13.59
C GLU A 29 -2.72 3.07 -12.73
N LYS A 30 -2.10 1.89 -12.69
CA LYS A 30 -2.51 0.80 -11.78
C LYS A 30 -2.42 1.21 -10.32
N MET A 31 -1.35 1.89 -9.93
CA MET A 31 -1.19 2.44 -8.58
C MET A 31 -2.29 3.44 -8.23
N LEU A 32 -2.59 4.38 -9.13
CA LEU A 32 -3.66 5.36 -8.94
C LEU A 32 -5.02 4.68 -8.77
N LYS A 33 -5.33 3.70 -9.64
CA LYS A 33 -6.58 2.92 -9.58
C LYS A 33 -6.70 2.17 -8.26
N ARG A 34 -5.68 1.41 -7.90
CA ARG A 34 -5.62 0.63 -6.65
C ARG A 34 -5.84 1.51 -5.41
N ARG A 35 -5.18 2.66 -5.35
CA ARG A 35 -5.26 3.57 -4.21
C ARG A 35 -6.49 4.48 -4.21
N GLY A 36 -7.32 4.41 -5.27
CA GLY A 36 -8.59 5.14 -5.38
C GLY A 36 -8.42 6.62 -5.69
N PHE A 37 -7.43 6.97 -6.52
CA PHE A 37 -7.19 8.36 -6.93
C PHE A 37 -8.45 9.05 -7.45
N ASP A 38 -8.71 10.24 -6.90
CA ASP A 38 -9.80 11.13 -7.30
C ASP A 38 -9.23 12.54 -7.62
N PRO A 39 -9.33 12.99 -8.87
CA PRO A 39 -8.85 14.30 -9.27
C PRO A 39 -9.58 15.46 -8.59
N ASN A 40 -10.84 15.27 -8.15
CA ASN A 40 -11.65 16.34 -7.55
C ASN A 40 -11.16 16.74 -6.15
N VAL A 41 -10.44 15.87 -5.47
CA VAL A 41 -9.87 16.10 -4.14
C VAL A 41 -8.35 16.21 -4.14
N SER A 42 -7.75 16.11 -5.32
CA SER A 42 -6.30 16.24 -5.52
C SER A 42 -5.92 17.70 -5.80
N VAL A 43 -4.68 18.07 -5.51
CA VAL A 43 -4.19 19.45 -5.63
C VAL A 43 -2.91 19.47 -6.44
N GLY A 44 -2.79 20.41 -7.38
CA GLY A 44 -1.57 20.69 -8.14
C GLY A 44 -1.04 22.09 -7.83
N ALA A 45 0.27 22.24 -7.80
CA ALA A 45 0.97 23.52 -7.79
C ALA A 45 1.65 23.72 -9.15
N PHE A 46 1.46 24.89 -9.74
CA PHE A 46 1.95 25.22 -11.07
C PHE A 46 2.91 26.41 -10.98
N GLU A 47 3.95 26.35 -11.81
CA GLU A 47 4.76 27.47 -12.20
C GLU A 47 4.53 27.68 -13.67
N GLU A 48 3.91 28.82 -14.04
CA GLU A 48 3.33 29.03 -15.36
C GLU A 48 2.39 27.86 -15.75
N ASP A 49 2.69 27.15 -16.83
CA ASP A 49 1.91 25.99 -17.30
C ASP A 49 2.50 24.65 -16.85
N SER A 50 3.53 24.63 -15.99
CA SER A 50 4.22 23.42 -15.57
C SER A 50 3.77 22.97 -14.18
N LEU A 51 3.35 21.71 -14.04
CA LEU A 51 3.03 21.09 -12.74
C LEU A 51 4.32 20.81 -11.97
N VAL A 52 4.60 21.62 -10.94
CA VAL A 52 5.84 21.57 -10.13
C VAL A 52 5.65 20.89 -8.78
N GLY A 53 4.40 20.71 -8.34
CA GLY A 53 4.07 20.00 -7.12
C GLY A 53 2.65 19.44 -7.18
N PHE A 54 2.41 18.37 -6.43
CA PHE A 54 1.10 17.72 -6.39
C PHE A 54 0.86 17.02 -5.05
N ILE A 55 -0.41 16.93 -4.70
CA ILE A 55 -0.96 15.98 -3.73
C ILE A 55 -2.05 15.20 -4.46
N LEU A 56 -1.80 13.93 -4.70
CA LEU A 56 -2.77 13.02 -5.31
C LEU A 56 -3.54 12.35 -4.18
N ASN A 57 -4.86 12.49 -4.17
CA ASN A 57 -5.70 11.93 -3.13
C ASN A 57 -6.68 10.89 -3.68
N GLY A 58 -7.04 9.93 -2.82
CA GLY A 58 -8.19 9.06 -2.98
C GLY A 58 -9.19 9.29 -1.86
N CYS A 59 -10.46 8.93 -2.08
CA CYS A 59 -11.50 9.00 -1.04
C CYS A 59 -12.26 7.68 -0.96
N ARG A 60 -12.46 7.19 0.27
CA ARG A 60 -13.27 5.99 0.58
C ARG A 60 -13.81 6.08 2.00
N THR A 61 -14.75 5.20 2.33
CA THR A 61 -15.06 4.92 3.74
C THR A 61 -13.95 4.06 4.34
N TRP A 62 -13.34 4.52 5.42
CA TRP A 62 -12.27 3.84 6.14
C TRP A 62 -12.58 3.87 7.64
N ASN A 63 -12.70 2.68 8.26
CA ASN A 63 -13.11 2.55 9.66
C ASN A 63 -14.40 3.31 10.00
N GLY A 64 -15.38 3.25 9.09
CA GLY A 64 -16.67 3.90 9.26
C GLY A 64 -16.69 5.40 9.00
N LYS A 65 -15.55 6.03 8.67
CA LYS A 65 -15.43 7.47 8.40
C LYS A 65 -15.18 7.76 6.93
N ALA A 66 -15.72 8.86 6.41
CA ALA A 66 -15.34 9.39 5.11
C ALA A 66 -13.87 9.86 5.16
N THR A 67 -12.99 9.18 4.43
CA THR A 67 -11.54 9.33 4.56
C THR A 67 -10.90 9.70 3.23
N ALA A 68 -10.07 10.75 3.26
CA ALA A 68 -9.09 10.98 2.21
C ALA A 68 -7.80 10.21 2.50
N TYR A 69 -7.12 9.78 1.43
CA TYR A 69 -5.83 9.11 1.51
C TYR A 69 -4.84 9.76 0.55
N ASP A 70 -3.65 10.08 1.05
CA ASP A 70 -2.55 10.58 0.23
C ASP A 70 -1.96 9.44 -0.62
N VAL A 71 -2.34 9.42 -1.89
CA VAL A 71 -1.82 8.47 -2.89
C VAL A 71 -0.36 8.75 -3.21
N GLY A 72 0.03 10.02 -3.14
CA GLY A 72 1.40 10.50 -3.34
C GLY A 72 1.49 12.01 -3.31
N THR A 73 2.38 12.53 -2.49
CA THR A 73 2.74 13.95 -2.41
C THR A 73 4.16 14.17 -2.90
N GLY A 74 4.34 15.09 -3.84
CA GLY A 74 5.66 15.42 -4.40
C GLY A 74 5.80 16.88 -4.80
N VAL A 75 7.04 17.38 -4.69
CA VAL A 75 7.48 18.67 -5.24
C VAL A 75 8.79 18.45 -5.97
N ILE A 76 8.88 18.92 -7.21
CA ILE A 76 10.08 18.81 -8.04
C ILE A 76 11.25 19.47 -7.29
N PRO A 77 12.47 18.87 -7.27
CA PRO A 77 13.59 19.31 -6.41
C PRO A 77 13.90 20.81 -6.46
N GLN A 78 13.86 21.44 -7.63
CA GLN A 78 14.16 22.85 -7.84
C GLN A 78 13.16 23.79 -7.17
N PHE A 79 11.94 23.31 -6.88
CA PHE A 79 10.86 24.11 -6.29
C PHE A 79 10.63 23.80 -4.80
N ARG A 80 11.47 22.96 -4.19
CA ARG A 80 11.37 22.62 -2.76
C ARG A 80 11.79 23.80 -1.87
N LYS A 81 11.46 23.70 -0.58
CA LYS A 81 11.76 24.69 0.47
C LYS A 81 11.10 26.06 0.29
N GLN A 82 10.09 26.17 -0.57
CA GLN A 82 9.31 27.38 -0.85
C GLN A 82 7.91 27.35 -0.20
N GLY A 83 7.62 26.39 0.67
CA GLY A 83 6.33 26.26 1.35
C GLY A 83 5.23 25.61 0.52
N ILE A 84 5.50 25.15 -0.71
CA ILE A 84 4.52 24.62 -1.66
C ILE A 84 3.70 23.48 -1.03
N THR A 85 4.35 22.51 -0.37
CA THR A 85 3.64 21.39 0.29
C THR A 85 2.63 21.88 1.32
N ASN A 86 2.97 22.88 2.13
CA ASN A 86 2.06 23.44 3.12
C ASN A 86 0.84 24.10 2.47
N HIS A 87 1.02 24.88 1.39
CA HIS A 87 -0.07 25.50 0.66
C HIS A 87 -0.99 24.45 0.03
N MET A 88 -0.41 23.40 -0.58
CA MET A 88 -1.19 22.29 -1.13
C MET A 88 -2.00 21.56 -0.06
N LEU A 89 -1.41 21.28 1.13
CA LEU A 89 -2.11 20.65 2.25
C LEU A 89 -3.28 21.51 2.76
N GLN A 90 -3.09 22.83 2.86
CA GLN A 90 -4.16 23.74 3.24
C GLN A 90 -5.30 23.73 2.21
N THR A 91 -4.97 23.77 0.92
CA THR A 91 -5.95 23.69 -0.16
C THR A 91 -6.70 22.36 -0.16
N ALA A 92 -6.00 21.24 0.02
CA ALA A 92 -6.61 19.91 0.12
C ALA A 92 -7.61 19.87 1.28
N ARG A 93 -7.25 20.37 2.47
CA ARG A 93 -8.16 20.44 3.64
C ARG A 93 -9.41 21.25 3.38
N GLN A 94 -9.29 22.39 2.66
CA GLN A 94 -10.47 23.20 2.28
C GLN A 94 -11.39 22.43 1.34
N ASN A 95 -10.83 21.66 0.40
CA ASN A 95 -11.60 20.82 -0.52
C ASN A 95 -12.29 19.66 0.23
N PHE A 96 -11.59 19.03 1.17
CA PHE A 96 -12.16 17.97 2.02
C PHE A 96 -13.34 18.46 2.85
N GLY A 97 -13.26 19.66 3.43
CA GLY A 97 -14.37 20.25 4.17
C GLY A 97 -15.66 20.41 3.35
N LYS A 98 -15.52 20.66 2.03
CA LYS A 98 -16.66 20.75 1.10
C LYS A 98 -17.22 19.37 0.70
N SER A 99 -16.38 18.32 0.80
CA SER A 99 -16.72 16.95 0.38
C SER A 99 -17.13 16.05 1.55
N GLY A 100 -17.24 16.58 2.77
CA GLY A 100 -17.65 15.82 3.95
C GLY A 100 -16.61 14.80 4.42
N VAL A 101 -15.34 14.98 4.07
CA VAL A 101 -14.24 14.11 4.54
C VAL A 101 -13.96 14.40 6.01
N GLU A 102 -13.93 13.34 6.83
CA GLU A 102 -13.80 13.43 8.29
C GLU A 102 -12.37 13.23 8.77
N GLN A 103 -11.55 12.50 8.00
CA GLN A 103 -10.14 12.24 8.33
C GLN A 103 -9.28 12.13 7.09
N TYR A 104 -7.98 12.37 7.26
CA TYR A 104 -6.98 12.26 6.21
C TYR A 104 -5.85 11.36 6.66
N VAL A 105 -5.54 10.33 5.87
CA VAL A 105 -4.54 9.30 6.16
C VAL A 105 -3.43 9.34 5.11
N LEU A 106 -2.20 9.10 5.54
CA LEU A 106 -1.04 8.99 4.64
C LEU A 106 -0.03 7.97 5.18
N GLU A 107 0.88 7.56 4.30
CA GLU A 107 2.06 6.78 4.67
C GLU A 107 3.32 7.56 4.29
N VAL A 108 4.31 7.58 5.19
CA VAL A 108 5.58 8.27 4.96
C VAL A 108 6.75 7.43 5.48
N LEU A 109 7.86 7.37 4.72
CA LEU A 109 9.07 6.70 5.19
C LEU A 109 9.55 7.33 6.51
N THR A 110 9.88 6.51 7.52
CA THR A 110 10.41 7.00 8.80
C THR A 110 11.71 7.78 8.63
N ALA A 111 12.51 7.40 7.63
CA ALA A 111 13.75 8.06 7.27
C ALA A 111 13.52 9.41 6.53
N ASN A 112 12.32 9.67 5.97
CA ASN A 112 11.97 10.96 5.37
C ASN A 112 11.49 11.94 6.45
N THR A 113 12.40 12.31 7.35
CA THR A 113 12.11 13.21 8.48
C THR A 113 11.61 14.59 8.03
N SER A 114 12.02 15.04 6.85
CA SER A 114 11.57 16.32 6.29
C SER A 114 10.06 16.30 6.02
N ALA A 115 9.57 15.26 5.33
CA ALA A 115 8.14 15.12 5.05
C ALA A 115 7.35 14.85 6.33
N ALA A 116 7.81 13.94 7.20
CA ALA A 116 7.17 13.65 8.49
C ALA A 116 6.98 14.92 9.34
N ASN A 117 8.00 15.77 9.41
CA ASN A 117 7.94 17.05 10.14
C ASN A 117 6.92 18.03 9.51
N ILE A 118 6.77 18.04 8.19
CA ILE A 118 5.73 18.85 7.52
C ILE A 118 4.34 18.36 7.95
N TYR A 119 4.11 17.06 7.92
CA TYR A 119 2.82 16.48 8.32
C TYR A 119 2.52 16.73 9.80
N ILE A 120 3.47 16.53 10.71
CA ILE A 120 3.31 16.82 12.15
C ILE A 120 2.93 18.30 12.36
N LYS A 121 3.63 19.24 11.70
CA LYS A 121 3.31 20.67 11.77
C LYS A 121 1.93 21.02 11.23
N ASN A 122 1.39 20.20 10.33
CA ASN A 122 0.04 20.33 9.80
C ASN A 122 -1.01 19.57 10.63
N GLY A 123 -0.63 19.04 11.80
CA GLY A 123 -1.54 18.43 12.76
C GLY A 123 -1.76 16.92 12.59
N PHE A 124 -0.99 16.26 11.73
CA PHE A 124 -1.00 14.80 11.66
C PHE A 124 -0.32 14.17 12.88
N THR A 125 -0.86 13.04 13.30
CA THR A 125 -0.29 12.18 14.35
C THR A 125 0.09 10.82 13.78
N VAL A 126 1.13 10.19 14.34
CA VAL A 126 1.49 8.82 13.99
C VAL A 126 0.45 7.88 14.60
N GLU A 127 -0.20 7.08 13.77
CA GLU A 127 -1.21 6.08 14.16
C GLU A 127 -0.57 4.69 14.31
N ARG A 128 0.26 4.31 13.33
CA ARG A 128 0.96 3.02 13.28
C ARG A 128 2.35 3.17 12.70
N GLU A 129 3.20 2.20 13.03
CA GLU A 129 4.47 1.99 12.32
C GLU A 129 4.40 0.69 11.54
N PHE A 130 4.91 0.74 10.30
CA PHE A 130 4.94 -0.39 9.39
C PHE A 130 6.37 -0.78 9.03
N LEU A 131 6.60 -2.08 8.91
CA LEU A 131 7.77 -2.63 8.22
C LEU A 131 7.42 -2.89 6.76
N CYS A 132 8.38 -2.65 5.88
CA CYS A 132 8.36 -3.11 4.50
C CYS A 132 9.49 -4.12 4.33
N CYS A 133 9.13 -5.33 3.95
CA CYS A 133 10.07 -6.44 3.85
C CYS A 133 10.11 -6.98 2.42
N GLN A 134 11.26 -7.55 2.05
CA GLN A 134 11.40 -8.25 0.80
C GLN A 134 12.21 -9.53 0.97
N MET A 135 12.09 -10.40 -0.02
CA MET A 135 12.86 -11.63 -0.16
C MET A 135 13.23 -11.79 -1.63
N ASP A 136 14.50 -12.10 -1.90
CA ASP A 136 14.93 -12.48 -3.23
C ASP A 136 14.67 -13.97 -3.43
N TRP A 137 13.90 -14.30 -4.46
CA TRP A 137 13.54 -15.67 -4.77
C TRP A 137 14.29 -16.16 -6.00
N GLY A 138 15.12 -17.20 -5.83
CA GLY A 138 15.80 -17.85 -6.96
C GLY A 138 14.81 -18.58 -7.87
N LYS A 139 15.16 -18.70 -9.17
CA LYS A 139 14.30 -19.30 -10.22
C LYS A 139 13.95 -20.81 -10.05
N ASN A 140 14.39 -21.46 -9.00
CA ASN A 140 14.04 -22.84 -8.71
C ASN A 140 12.63 -22.90 -8.12
N ARG A 141 11.62 -22.86 -9.01
CA ARG A 141 10.25 -23.20 -8.62
C ARG A 141 10.25 -24.60 -8.06
N THR A 142 9.85 -24.74 -6.83
CA THR A 142 9.70 -26.06 -6.20
C THR A 142 8.37 -26.66 -6.67
N ASP A 143 8.43 -27.79 -7.31
CA ASP A 143 7.27 -28.65 -7.57
C ASP A 143 6.77 -29.24 -6.23
N LEU A 144 6.29 -28.41 -5.34
CA LEU A 144 5.57 -28.88 -4.16
C LEU A 144 4.21 -29.34 -4.63
N LEU A 145 3.76 -30.50 -4.16
CA LEU A 145 2.41 -31.00 -4.32
C LEU A 145 1.44 -29.84 -4.06
N GLN A 146 0.58 -29.56 -5.02
CA GLN A 146 -0.38 -28.45 -4.98
C GLN A 146 -1.32 -28.63 -3.78
N GLN A 147 -0.99 -27.96 -2.68
CA GLN A 147 -1.75 -28.01 -1.42
C GLN A 147 -2.62 -26.74 -1.24
N ALA A 148 -2.45 -25.77 -2.12
CA ALA A 148 -3.27 -24.55 -2.16
C ALA A 148 -4.15 -24.56 -3.42
N GLU A 149 -5.30 -23.94 -3.32
CA GLU A 149 -6.26 -23.75 -4.43
C GLU A 149 -6.34 -22.28 -4.80
N GLN A 150 -6.54 -21.99 -6.10
CA GLN A 150 -6.79 -20.64 -6.56
C GLN A 150 -8.22 -20.23 -6.23
N VAL A 151 -8.39 -19.01 -5.68
CA VAL A 151 -9.68 -18.46 -5.28
C VAL A 151 -10.11 -17.36 -6.25
N MET A 152 -11.16 -17.60 -7.01
CA MET A 152 -11.70 -16.62 -7.96
C MET A 152 -12.68 -15.65 -7.28
N ASP A 153 -13.49 -16.15 -6.36
CA ASP A 153 -14.50 -15.40 -5.60
C ASP A 153 -14.15 -15.47 -4.10
N PRO A 154 -13.48 -14.47 -3.56
CA PRO A 154 -13.00 -14.49 -2.18
C PRO A 154 -14.12 -14.21 -1.16
N ASP A 155 -14.21 -15.03 -0.15
CA ASP A 155 -15.04 -14.79 1.04
C ASP A 155 -14.34 -13.79 1.97
N TRP A 156 -14.53 -12.50 1.70
CA TRP A 156 -13.91 -11.42 2.48
C TRP A 156 -14.34 -11.41 3.95
N GLU A 157 -15.57 -11.81 4.28
CA GLU A 157 -16.06 -11.88 5.66
C GLU A 157 -15.31 -12.96 6.45
N LEU A 158 -14.97 -14.06 5.80
CA LEU A 158 -14.13 -15.10 6.37
C LEU A 158 -12.68 -14.63 6.52
N PHE A 159 -12.11 -14.02 5.47
CA PHE A 159 -10.71 -13.62 5.43
C PHE A 159 -10.36 -12.59 6.50
N VAL A 160 -11.24 -11.63 6.76
CA VAL A 160 -11.09 -10.63 7.84
C VAL A 160 -10.89 -11.29 9.21
N LYS A 161 -11.50 -12.45 9.48
CA LYS A 161 -11.38 -13.16 10.77
C LYS A 161 -9.99 -13.73 11.01
N PHE A 162 -9.16 -13.87 9.96
CA PHE A 162 -7.79 -14.39 10.06
C PHE A 162 -6.76 -13.30 10.36
N TRP A 163 -7.11 -12.04 10.22
CA TRP A 163 -6.19 -10.92 10.41
C TRP A 163 -5.72 -10.78 11.87
N ASP A 164 -4.47 -10.41 12.02
CA ASP A 164 -3.90 -9.95 13.30
C ASP A 164 -4.03 -8.44 13.45
N TYR A 165 -4.06 -7.73 12.33
CA TYR A 165 -4.22 -6.29 12.25
C TYR A 165 -4.94 -5.94 10.95
N GLN A 166 -5.57 -4.79 10.92
CA GLN A 166 -6.19 -4.27 9.72
C GLN A 166 -5.10 -3.94 8.68
N PRO A 167 -5.16 -4.47 7.44
CA PRO A 167 -4.26 -4.05 6.37
C PRO A 167 -4.28 -2.54 6.17
N SER A 168 -3.17 -1.96 5.69
CA SER A 168 -3.12 -0.54 5.35
C SER A 168 -4.05 -0.20 4.17
N TRP A 169 -4.26 1.09 3.90
CA TRP A 169 -5.13 1.52 2.82
C TRP A 169 -4.84 0.82 1.49
N GLN A 170 -3.57 0.84 1.05
CA GLN A 170 -3.19 0.23 -0.22
C GLN A 170 -3.30 -1.30 -0.25
N ASN A 171 -3.34 -1.94 0.91
CA ASN A 171 -3.48 -3.39 1.09
C ASN A 171 -4.91 -3.81 1.50
N SER A 172 -5.84 -2.87 1.58
CA SER A 172 -7.23 -3.11 1.95
C SER A 172 -7.97 -3.92 0.89
N ILE A 173 -9.08 -4.56 1.30
CA ILE A 173 -10.01 -5.24 0.39
C ILE A 173 -10.43 -4.30 -0.75
N GLN A 174 -10.81 -3.06 -0.42
CA GLN A 174 -11.23 -2.08 -1.43
C GLN A 174 -10.12 -1.77 -2.45
N SER A 175 -8.86 -1.74 -2.01
CA SER A 175 -7.72 -1.52 -2.90
C SER A 175 -7.43 -2.73 -3.78
N ILE A 176 -7.59 -3.93 -3.25
CA ILE A 176 -7.44 -5.17 -4.02
C ILE A 176 -8.55 -5.29 -5.05
N GLU A 177 -9.81 -5.08 -4.66
CA GLU A 177 -10.96 -5.14 -5.56
C GLU A 177 -10.91 -4.07 -6.66
N ALA A 178 -10.44 -2.86 -6.36
CA ALA A 178 -10.26 -1.81 -7.36
C ALA A 178 -9.28 -2.19 -8.48
N ALA A 179 -8.36 -3.11 -8.24
CA ALA A 179 -7.36 -3.57 -9.19
C ALA A 179 -7.30 -5.12 -9.26
N ARG A 180 -8.44 -5.78 -9.11
CA ARG A 180 -8.57 -7.24 -8.95
C ARG A 180 -7.86 -8.03 -10.03
N GLU A 181 -7.83 -7.53 -11.24
CA GLU A 181 -7.19 -8.13 -12.41
C GLU A 181 -5.66 -8.30 -12.27
N ASN A 182 -5.02 -7.58 -11.36
CA ASN A 182 -3.59 -7.67 -11.13
C ASN A 182 -3.20 -8.75 -10.11
N PHE A 183 -4.18 -9.27 -9.37
CA PHE A 183 -3.94 -10.16 -8.23
C PHE A 183 -4.40 -11.58 -8.48
N ASP A 184 -3.61 -12.54 -7.99
CA ASP A 184 -4.04 -13.92 -7.77
C ASP A 184 -4.22 -14.15 -6.26
N ILE A 185 -5.20 -14.99 -5.93
CA ILE A 185 -5.53 -15.34 -4.54
C ILE A 185 -5.42 -16.85 -4.40
N SER A 186 -4.66 -17.29 -3.40
CA SER A 186 -4.50 -18.70 -3.05
C SER A 186 -5.04 -18.94 -1.65
N ALA A 187 -5.65 -20.10 -1.44
CA ALA A 187 -6.11 -20.54 -0.14
C ALA A 187 -5.76 -22.00 0.15
N VAL A 188 -5.63 -22.33 1.41
CA VAL A 188 -5.52 -23.71 1.89
C VAL A 188 -6.85 -24.10 2.55
N ARG A 189 -7.37 -25.26 2.13
CA ARG A 189 -8.62 -25.82 2.64
C ARG A 189 -8.37 -27.13 3.39
N ILE A 190 -8.97 -27.24 4.57
CA ILE A 190 -8.95 -28.47 5.38
C ILE A 190 -10.38 -28.78 5.80
N ASN A 191 -10.82 -30.03 5.59
CA ASN A 191 -12.20 -30.46 5.89
C ASN A 191 -13.26 -29.52 5.30
N ASN A 192 -13.11 -29.13 4.03
CA ASN A 192 -13.96 -28.17 3.31
C ASN A 192 -14.01 -26.74 3.86
N CYS A 193 -13.19 -26.39 4.85
CA CYS A 193 -13.09 -25.04 5.39
C CYS A 193 -11.78 -24.38 4.95
N ILE A 194 -11.82 -23.15 4.44
CA ILE A 194 -10.61 -22.36 4.22
C ILE A 194 -10.01 -22.00 5.58
N VAL A 195 -8.72 -22.31 5.75
CA VAL A 195 -7.97 -22.10 7.00
C VAL A 195 -6.83 -21.09 6.86
N GLY A 196 -6.60 -20.60 5.66
CA GLY A 196 -5.63 -19.55 5.37
C GLY A 196 -5.68 -19.16 3.90
N TYR A 197 -5.25 -17.95 3.61
CA TYR A 197 -5.20 -17.39 2.26
C TYR A 197 -4.02 -16.44 2.11
N GLY A 198 -3.70 -16.12 0.87
CA GLY A 198 -2.75 -15.07 0.51
C GLY A 198 -3.09 -14.49 -0.85
N ILE A 199 -2.62 -13.30 -1.11
CA ILE A 199 -2.86 -12.51 -2.32
C ILE A 199 -1.52 -12.02 -2.84
N ILE A 200 -1.28 -12.13 -4.15
CA ILE A 200 -0.05 -11.66 -4.78
C ILE A 200 -0.34 -10.84 -6.04
N ASP A 201 0.39 -9.75 -6.23
CA ASP A 201 0.44 -9.06 -7.52
C ASP A 201 1.32 -9.87 -8.48
N LYS A 202 0.72 -10.31 -9.59
CA LYS A 202 1.33 -11.19 -10.60
C LYS A 202 2.60 -10.62 -11.23
N SER A 203 2.68 -9.29 -11.32
CA SER A 203 3.77 -8.60 -12.03
C SER A 203 4.88 -8.10 -11.11
N THR A 204 4.53 -7.72 -9.88
CA THR A 204 5.48 -7.08 -8.96
C THR A 204 5.97 -7.99 -7.84
N GLY A 205 5.28 -9.11 -7.58
CA GLY A 205 5.56 -10.01 -6.46
C GLY A 205 5.18 -9.40 -5.10
N GLU A 206 4.39 -8.33 -5.08
CA GLU A 206 3.87 -7.76 -3.83
C GLU A 206 2.76 -8.63 -3.27
N ILE A 207 2.85 -9.00 -2.01
CA ILE A 207 1.84 -9.72 -1.24
C ILE A 207 1.14 -8.71 -0.32
N PRO A 208 -0.03 -8.16 -0.70
CA PRO A 208 -0.77 -7.22 0.13
C PRO A 208 -1.36 -7.87 1.38
N GLN A 209 -1.73 -9.15 1.30
CA GLN A 209 -2.31 -9.89 2.41
C GLN A 209 -1.87 -11.36 2.37
N ILE A 210 -1.54 -11.89 3.54
CA ILE A 210 -1.38 -13.32 3.82
C ILE A 210 -1.80 -13.55 5.26
N ALA A 211 -2.72 -14.49 5.49
CA ALA A 211 -3.23 -14.75 6.83
C ALA A 211 -3.68 -16.20 6.99
N VAL A 212 -3.55 -16.71 8.21
CA VAL A 212 -3.95 -18.08 8.60
C VAL A 212 -4.83 -17.99 9.85
N ASP A 213 -5.92 -18.73 9.87
CA ASP A 213 -6.78 -18.91 11.03
C ASP A 213 -5.95 -19.25 12.28
N LYS A 214 -6.21 -18.59 13.38
CA LYS A 214 -5.43 -18.70 14.62
C LYS A 214 -5.30 -20.15 15.12
N ASN A 215 -6.33 -20.97 14.92
CA ASN A 215 -6.35 -22.38 15.33
C ASN A 215 -5.48 -23.28 14.42
N TRP A 216 -5.07 -22.77 13.25
CA TRP A 216 -4.33 -23.52 12.25
C TRP A 216 -2.90 -23.01 12.05
N ARG A 217 -2.45 -22.05 12.86
CA ARG A 217 -1.08 -21.53 12.83
C ARG A 217 -0.05 -22.55 13.31
N ASN A 218 1.21 -22.32 12.94
CA ASN A 218 2.34 -23.18 13.28
C ASN A 218 2.24 -24.63 12.73
N LYS A 219 1.44 -24.84 11.67
CA LYS A 219 1.26 -26.13 10.98
C LYS A 219 1.75 -26.09 9.52
N GLY A 220 2.59 -25.12 9.17
CA GLY A 220 3.15 -24.95 7.82
C GLY A 220 2.23 -24.29 6.80
N ILE A 221 0.96 -23.96 7.13
CA ILE A 221 -0.03 -23.45 6.18
C ILE A 221 0.41 -22.14 5.55
N GLY A 222 0.98 -21.20 6.31
CA GLY A 222 1.51 -19.95 5.78
C GLY A 222 2.62 -20.16 4.75
N SER A 223 3.49 -21.14 4.96
CA SER A 223 4.55 -21.50 4.02
C SER A 223 4.01 -22.15 2.75
N ILE A 224 2.97 -22.98 2.84
CA ILE A 224 2.28 -23.57 1.68
C ILE A 224 1.69 -22.44 0.82
N ILE A 225 0.96 -21.50 1.42
CA ILE A 225 0.37 -20.34 0.73
C ILE A 225 1.46 -19.50 0.08
N LEU A 226 2.51 -19.13 0.83
CA LEU A 226 3.63 -18.33 0.31
C LEU A 226 4.28 -18.99 -0.90
N THR A 227 4.54 -20.29 -0.84
CA THR A 227 5.14 -21.03 -1.96
C THR A 227 4.23 -21.01 -3.19
N ASP A 228 2.94 -21.21 -3.02
CA ASP A 228 1.99 -21.18 -4.13
C ASP A 228 1.92 -19.77 -4.75
N LEU A 229 1.84 -18.71 -3.95
CA LEU A 229 1.86 -17.31 -4.41
C LEU A 229 3.12 -16.99 -5.21
N ILE A 230 4.28 -17.42 -4.74
CA ILE A 230 5.57 -17.20 -5.44
C ILE A 230 5.56 -17.84 -6.83
N ASN A 231 4.92 -18.99 -6.98
CA ASN A 231 4.81 -19.67 -8.28
C ASN A 231 3.89 -18.93 -9.27
N GLN A 232 3.02 -18.04 -8.79
CA GLN A 232 2.05 -17.29 -9.60
C GLN A 232 2.59 -15.94 -10.09
N THR A 233 3.72 -15.46 -9.57
CA THR A 233 4.30 -14.19 -10.01
C THR A 233 5.45 -14.38 -11.00
N SER A 234 5.60 -13.41 -11.91
CA SER A 234 6.76 -13.31 -12.78
C SER A 234 7.96 -12.61 -12.14
N SER A 235 7.78 -12.01 -10.96
CA SER A 235 8.83 -11.30 -10.24
C SER A 235 9.82 -12.26 -9.59
N ASN A 236 11.09 -11.86 -9.57
CA ASN A 236 12.14 -12.55 -8.79
C ASN A 236 12.27 -12.00 -7.36
N GLN A 237 11.55 -10.93 -7.05
CA GLN A 237 11.47 -10.33 -5.71
C GLN A 237 10.05 -10.44 -5.18
N ILE A 238 9.94 -10.93 -3.96
CA ILE A 238 8.67 -10.99 -3.22
C ILE A 238 8.70 -9.91 -2.16
N LYS A 239 7.63 -9.13 -2.06
CA LYS A 239 7.55 -7.99 -1.15
C LYS A 239 6.30 -8.07 -0.30
N ILE A 240 6.43 -7.73 0.97
CA ILE A 240 5.29 -7.50 1.87
C ILE A 240 5.47 -6.10 2.43
N LEU A 241 4.57 -5.21 2.03
CA LEU A 241 4.61 -3.81 2.44
C LEU A 241 3.61 -3.56 3.57
N ASN A 242 3.94 -2.60 4.45
CA ASN A 242 3.04 -2.13 5.49
C ASN A 242 2.60 -3.23 6.48
N ILE A 243 3.57 -3.99 6.96
CA ILE A 243 3.37 -4.93 8.06
C ILE A 243 3.30 -4.13 9.36
N ASP A 244 2.18 -4.17 10.06
CA ASP A 244 2.02 -3.50 11.35
C ASP A 244 2.97 -4.10 12.38
N THR A 245 3.78 -3.26 13.03
CA THR A 245 4.77 -3.70 14.02
C THR A 245 4.15 -4.34 15.27
N ARG A 246 2.83 -4.25 15.45
CA ARG A 246 2.06 -4.90 16.52
C ARG A 246 1.60 -6.31 16.16
N GLY A 247 1.86 -6.77 14.93
CA GLY A 247 1.44 -8.08 14.44
C GLY A 247 2.47 -9.19 14.72
N ASP A 248 2.61 -9.64 15.96
CA ASP A 248 3.63 -10.62 16.37
C ASP A 248 3.69 -11.88 15.51
N ALA A 249 2.55 -12.45 15.13
CA ALA A 249 2.52 -13.67 14.31
C ALA A 249 3.07 -13.42 12.91
N MET A 250 2.78 -12.27 12.30
CA MET A 250 3.32 -11.89 11.01
C MET A 250 4.84 -11.63 11.12
N LEU A 251 5.30 -10.96 12.17
CA LEU A 251 6.74 -10.70 12.39
C LEU A 251 7.53 -12.01 12.53
N GLN A 252 6.99 -12.99 13.25
CA GLN A 252 7.59 -14.33 13.34
C GLN A 252 7.61 -15.03 11.98
N PHE A 253 6.52 -14.95 11.22
CA PHE A 253 6.41 -15.57 9.90
C PHE A 253 7.43 -15.01 8.91
N ILE A 254 7.56 -13.70 8.78
CA ILE A 254 8.51 -13.08 7.85
C ILE A 254 9.97 -13.42 8.22
N THR A 255 10.29 -13.47 9.51
CA THR A 255 11.62 -13.88 9.98
C THR A 255 11.90 -15.34 9.64
N ALA A 256 10.95 -16.23 9.88
CA ALA A 256 11.08 -17.67 9.62
C ALA A 256 11.16 -18.00 8.11
N THR A 257 10.59 -17.17 7.24
CA THR A 257 10.55 -17.38 5.79
C THR A 257 11.68 -16.66 5.03
N GLY A 258 12.56 -15.95 5.73
CA GLY A 258 13.75 -15.34 5.12
C GLY A 258 13.52 -13.97 4.49
N PHE A 259 12.39 -13.31 4.79
CA PHE A 259 12.23 -11.90 4.46
C PHE A 259 13.15 -11.02 5.31
N TYR A 260 13.68 -9.98 4.71
CA TYR A 260 14.46 -8.96 5.40
C TYR A 260 13.80 -7.58 5.27
N ASN A 261 13.94 -6.76 6.31
CA ASN A 261 13.41 -5.39 6.32
C ASN A 261 14.21 -4.51 5.36
N THR A 262 13.52 -3.68 4.60
CA THR A 262 14.11 -2.71 3.67
C THR A 262 13.93 -1.28 4.13
N VAL A 263 12.72 -0.90 4.48
CA VAL A 263 12.37 0.44 4.97
C VAL A 263 11.21 0.34 5.95
N ASN A 264 11.08 1.37 6.81
CA ASN A 264 9.93 1.53 7.68
C ASN A 264 9.09 2.72 7.24
N GLN A 265 7.79 2.67 7.54
CA GLN A 265 6.87 3.76 7.28
C GLN A 265 6.05 4.08 8.53
N TYR A 266 5.68 5.35 8.68
CA TYR A 266 4.58 5.74 9.56
C TYR A 266 3.29 5.79 8.74
N GLU A 267 2.22 5.23 9.27
CA GLU A 267 0.87 5.66 8.90
C GLU A 267 0.52 6.84 9.80
N MET A 268 0.18 7.95 9.18
CA MET A 268 -0.17 9.17 9.90
C MET A 268 -1.62 9.56 9.59
N LYS A 269 -2.28 10.14 10.58
CA LYS A 269 -3.69 10.53 10.49
C LYS A 269 -3.90 11.97 10.96
N LEU A 270 -4.79 12.66 10.27
CA LEU A 270 -5.32 13.96 10.66
C LEU A 270 -6.84 13.86 10.74
N GLU A 271 -7.42 14.16 11.91
CA GLU A 271 -8.86 14.34 12.04
C GLU A 271 -9.25 15.71 11.46
N LEU A 272 -10.25 15.71 10.58
CA LEU A 272 -10.80 16.90 9.95
C LEU A 272 -12.12 17.25 10.65
N ARG A 273 -12.20 18.47 11.12
CA ARG A 273 -13.40 19.00 11.82
C ARG A 273 -14.29 19.77 10.85
#